data_db8a8f2ef993070ba720d9bd701abea9
#
_entry.id   db8a8f2ef993070ba720d9bd701abea9
#
_cell.length_a   1.000
_cell.length_b   1.000
_cell.length_c   1.000
_cell.angle_alpha   90.00
_cell.angle_beta   90.00
_cell.angle_gamma   90.00
#
_symmetry.space_group_name_H-M   'P 1'
#
loop_
_entity.id
_entity.type
_entity.pdbx_description
1 polymer ?
#
loop_
_entity_poly.entity_id
_entity_poly.type
_entity_poly.pdbx_seq_one_letter_code
_entity_poly.pdbx_strand_id
1 'polypeptide(L)'
;MRQFLLLVLSIVYAGLHLATAQTAGQQLWSQAVVHDVYLQFHQLSYLDTLSTNYTADVYTVCDLTIDGQVLSNSGAKYKGNSSYNNPGPKKSFKLDLNEFVAGQEYDGIKKFNLNNGFKDPSFLREKLMLDFLVAHGIAAPRCSYARVYVNGNYWGLYTLVEEVNNDFCDRWFGSSSGNRFKGDPSGDLRWYGSSPNLYYNRYELDNNETANDWSDLIRLIDKINNSGTAFHDSLAEVLNTWPFFRHWAADNLFANLDSYIGSGHNYFIYHESVSDRFEWVHWDVNEAFGNFQQQLSLAQIKSLSWDYISNATGRPLCQRVLGDPGYRSDYIQALCLLSEDFSNTYFDPIIDSIVPIIRPFVYADSMKTFSNQQFEDNVVSDISITSPMGTQWIAGIKSFIRDRGISIRNQLSSLGCTVGIDNSTPANSSPRLFPNPANSTTFIRWEQPLANPIRVEMLDLSGKMIHLFQVQAGISEYVISLDDLPAGVYLLRLGSEGTAPTCRPLMITR
;
A
#
# COMPACT_ATOMS: atom_id res chain seq x y z
N MET A 1 80.69 -11.53 -0.21
CA MET A 1 79.61 -12.49 -0.46
C MET A 1 78.40 -12.02 0.32
N ARG A 2 77.48 -11.36 -0.40
CA ARG A 2 76.24 -10.86 0.17
C ARG A 2 75.10 -11.80 -0.20
N GLN A 3 74.47 -12.41 0.80
CA GLN A 3 73.27 -13.22 0.59
C GLN A 3 72.10 -12.30 0.46
N PHE A 4 71.38 -12.39 -0.66
CA PHE A 4 70.08 -11.75 -0.88
C PHE A 4 68.98 -12.63 -0.31
N LEU A 5 68.29 -12.11 0.70
CA LEU A 5 67.11 -12.73 1.27
C LEU A 5 65.89 -12.27 0.44
N LEU A 6 65.27 -13.18 -0.32
CA LEU A 6 64.02 -12.96 -1.05
C LEU A 6 62.86 -13.18 -0.06
N LEU A 7 62.20 -12.07 0.31
CA LEU A 7 60.96 -12.10 1.09
C LEU A 7 59.80 -12.23 0.09
N VAL A 8 59.19 -13.40 0.02
CA VAL A 8 57.95 -13.61 -0.75
C VAL A 8 56.78 -13.11 0.08
N LEU A 9 56.24 -11.95 -0.30
CA LEU A 9 54.98 -11.41 0.25
C LEU A 9 53.82 -12.14 -0.43
N SER A 10 53.22 -13.13 0.25
CA SER A 10 51.94 -13.70 -0.14
C SER A 10 50.81 -12.74 0.23
N ILE A 11 50.32 -12.01 -0.75
CA ILE A 11 49.08 -11.19 -0.62
C ILE A 11 47.91 -12.19 -0.61
N VAL A 12 47.37 -12.44 0.57
CA VAL A 12 46.10 -13.14 0.74
C VAL A 12 45.02 -12.13 0.32
N TYR A 13 44.48 -12.29 -0.87
CA TYR A 13 43.26 -11.64 -1.29
C TYR A 13 42.10 -12.25 -0.47
N ALA A 14 41.81 -11.68 0.68
CA ALA A 14 40.55 -11.91 1.36
C ALA A 14 39.48 -11.15 0.54
N GLY A 15 38.80 -11.88 -0.34
CA GLY A 15 37.61 -11.38 -0.98
C GLY A 15 36.57 -11.05 0.10
N LEU A 16 36.48 -9.80 0.49
CA LEU A 16 35.28 -9.30 1.19
C LEU A 16 34.11 -9.46 0.22
N HIS A 17 33.41 -10.56 0.30
CA HIS A 17 32.05 -10.62 -0.14
C HIS A 17 31.29 -9.65 0.78
N LEU A 18 31.07 -8.41 0.32
CA LEU A 18 30.01 -7.57 0.85
C LEU A 18 28.73 -8.36 0.58
N ALA A 19 28.31 -9.15 1.57
CA ALA A 19 26.95 -9.64 1.59
C ALA A 19 26.06 -8.39 1.62
N THR A 20 25.49 -8.03 0.48
CA THR A 20 24.39 -7.08 0.47
C THR A 20 23.35 -7.69 1.38
N ALA A 21 23.05 -7.01 2.49
CA ALA A 21 22.02 -7.48 3.41
C ALA A 21 20.74 -7.65 2.58
N GLN A 22 20.30 -8.90 2.44
CA GLN A 22 19.09 -9.21 1.68
C GLN A 22 17.93 -8.51 2.40
N THR A 23 17.20 -7.68 1.69
CA THR A 23 16.01 -7.02 2.27
C THR A 23 15.00 -8.09 2.65
N ALA A 24 14.55 -8.10 3.91
CA ALA A 24 13.58 -9.07 4.39
C ALA A 24 12.34 -9.14 3.47
N GLY A 25 11.95 -10.36 3.10
CA GLY A 25 10.83 -10.62 2.21
C GLY A 25 11.13 -10.42 0.71
N GLN A 26 12.39 -10.34 0.29
CA GLN A 26 12.73 -10.15 -1.12
C GLN A 26 12.21 -11.28 -2.01
N GLN A 27 12.25 -12.52 -1.53
CA GLN A 27 11.69 -13.67 -2.25
C GLN A 27 10.18 -13.75 -2.07
N LEU A 28 9.70 -13.63 -0.83
CA LEU A 28 8.29 -13.78 -0.46
C LEU A 28 7.38 -12.78 -1.16
N TRP A 29 7.85 -11.55 -1.41
CA TRP A 29 7.10 -10.50 -2.08
C TRP A 29 7.41 -10.38 -3.58
N SER A 30 8.08 -11.40 -4.16
CA SER A 30 8.39 -11.42 -5.59
C SER A 30 7.13 -11.45 -6.44
N GLN A 31 7.08 -10.60 -7.47
CA GLN A 31 5.93 -10.48 -8.38
C GLN A 31 5.81 -11.65 -9.38
N ALA A 32 6.90 -12.39 -9.59
CA ALA A 32 6.99 -13.39 -10.65
C ALA A 32 6.58 -14.80 -10.20
N VAL A 33 6.22 -15.00 -8.92
CA VAL A 33 6.06 -16.33 -8.32
C VAL A 33 4.73 -16.44 -7.58
N VAL A 34 4.07 -17.60 -7.71
CA VAL A 34 3.01 -18.03 -6.78
C VAL A 34 3.64 -19.02 -5.82
N HIS A 35 3.72 -18.66 -4.55
CA HIS A 35 4.36 -19.45 -3.51
C HIS A 35 3.61 -20.72 -3.19
N ASP A 36 4.31 -21.76 -2.81
CA ASP A 36 3.75 -22.98 -2.25
C ASP A 36 3.69 -22.91 -0.74
N VAL A 37 2.48 -22.91 -0.16
CA VAL A 37 2.27 -22.85 1.27
C VAL A 37 1.47 -24.07 1.74
N TYR A 38 2.09 -24.92 2.55
CA TYR A 38 1.48 -26.11 3.13
C TYR A 38 1.29 -25.92 4.63
N LEU A 39 0.06 -26.07 5.10
CA LEU A 39 -0.33 -26.06 6.50
C LEU A 39 -0.64 -27.50 6.92
N GLN A 40 0.18 -28.09 7.77
CA GLN A 40 -0.02 -29.43 8.29
C GLN A 40 -0.40 -29.36 9.77
N PHE A 41 -1.71 -29.43 10.04
CA PHE A 41 -2.23 -29.49 11.40
C PHE A 41 -2.12 -30.91 11.95
N HIS A 42 -1.72 -31.04 13.24
CA HIS A 42 -1.44 -32.32 13.87
C HIS A 42 -2.72 -33.01 14.39
N GLN A 43 -3.74 -32.23 14.74
CA GLN A 43 -5.01 -32.76 15.26
C GLN A 43 -6.01 -33.07 14.13
N LEU A 44 -6.73 -34.19 14.28
CA LEU A 44 -7.75 -34.59 13.29
C LEU A 44 -8.90 -33.59 13.17
N SER A 45 -9.31 -32.97 14.28
CA SER A 45 -10.38 -31.96 14.34
C SER A 45 -9.87 -30.53 14.15
N TYR A 46 -8.84 -30.32 13.32
CA TYR A 46 -8.20 -29.00 13.15
C TYR A 46 -9.18 -27.90 12.72
N LEU A 47 -10.21 -28.20 11.94
CA LEU A 47 -11.21 -27.19 11.53
C LEU A 47 -12.03 -26.68 12.70
N ASP A 48 -12.45 -27.57 13.62
CA ASP A 48 -13.16 -27.19 14.83
C ASP A 48 -12.24 -26.41 15.77
N THR A 49 -10.98 -26.83 15.88
CA THR A 49 -9.96 -26.13 16.67
C THR A 49 -9.73 -24.72 16.13
N LEU A 50 -9.51 -24.55 14.83
CA LEU A 50 -9.36 -23.24 14.20
C LEU A 50 -10.57 -22.33 14.42
N SER A 51 -11.79 -22.89 14.33
CA SER A 51 -13.03 -22.14 14.54
C SER A 51 -13.20 -21.71 16.02
N THR A 52 -12.86 -22.59 16.97
CA THR A 52 -12.88 -22.27 18.40
C THR A 52 -11.82 -21.22 18.72
N ASN A 53 -10.61 -21.38 18.20
CA ASN A 53 -9.50 -20.48 18.42
C ASN A 53 -9.70 -19.11 17.74
N TYR A 54 -10.46 -19.02 16.66
CA TYR A 54 -10.85 -17.75 16.04
C TYR A 54 -11.60 -16.86 17.05
N THR A 55 -12.59 -17.40 17.75
CA THR A 55 -13.36 -16.65 18.76
C THR A 55 -12.50 -16.21 19.96
N ALA A 56 -11.50 -17.02 20.32
CA ALA A 56 -10.57 -16.72 21.40
C ALA A 56 -9.35 -15.90 20.97
N ASP A 57 -9.21 -15.61 19.68
CA ASP A 57 -8.06 -14.96 19.03
C ASP A 57 -6.71 -15.67 19.32
N VAL A 58 -6.70 -17.00 19.33
CA VAL A 58 -5.54 -17.82 19.67
C VAL A 58 -5.00 -18.56 18.44
N TYR A 59 -3.68 -18.67 18.32
CA TYR A 59 -3.05 -19.47 17.28
C TYR A 59 -3.18 -20.98 17.53
N THR A 60 -3.38 -21.70 16.45
CA THR A 60 -3.34 -23.18 16.42
C THR A 60 -1.97 -23.60 15.87
N VAL A 61 -1.32 -24.55 16.55
CA VAL A 61 -0.03 -25.07 16.11
C VAL A 61 -0.17 -25.91 14.83
N CYS A 62 0.72 -25.68 13.87
CA CYS A 62 0.85 -26.49 12.65
C CYS A 62 2.30 -26.50 12.19
N ASP A 63 2.68 -27.48 11.36
CA ASP A 63 3.90 -27.39 10.58
C ASP A 63 3.59 -26.63 9.29
N LEU A 64 4.40 -25.62 9.01
CA LEU A 64 4.30 -24.79 7.82
C LEU A 64 5.43 -25.15 6.87
N THR A 65 5.14 -25.31 5.59
CA THR A 65 6.17 -25.40 4.56
C THR A 65 5.94 -24.31 3.54
N ILE A 66 6.96 -23.49 3.29
CA ILE A 66 6.94 -22.42 2.28
C ILE A 66 8.03 -22.73 1.27
N ASP A 67 7.65 -22.93 0.00
CA ASP A 67 8.59 -23.20 -1.12
C ASP A 67 9.62 -24.30 -0.80
N GLY A 68 9.19 -25.31 -0.03
CA GLY A 68 10.03 -26.45 0.38
C GLY A 68 10.81 -26.24 1.69
N GLN A 69 10.86 -25.06 2.27
CA GLN A 69 11.40 -24.84 3.60
C GLN A 69 10.38 -25.21 4.67
N VAL A 70 10.74 -26.15 5.54
CA VAL A 70 9.88 -26.60 6.65
C VAL A 70 10.12 -25.76 7.90
N LEU A 71 9.04 -25.27 8.50
CA LEU A 71 8.98 -24.46 9.70
C LEU A 71 8.02 -25.13 10.69
N SER A 72 8.57 -26.00 11.53
CA SER A 72 7.77 -26.81 12.45
C SER A 72 7.22 -25.99 13.61
N ASN A 73 6.02 -26.35 14.08
CA ASN A 73 5.35 -25.69 15.19
C ASN A 73 5.16 -24.17 14.97
N SER A 74 4.78 -23.78 13.77
CA SER A 74 4.31 -22.42 13.47
C SER A 74 2.89 -22.22 13.96
N GLY A 75 2.47 -20.94 14.12
CA GLY A 75 1.12 -20.55 14.49
C GLY A 75 0.26 -20.25 13.26
N ALA A 76 -0.97 -20.79 13.23
CA ALA A 76 -1.98 -20.41 12.25
C ALA A 76 -3.31 -20.11 12.96
N LYS A 77 -3.98 -19.02 12.57
CA LYS A 77 -5.35 -18.73 13.02
C LYS A 77 -6.19 -18.19 11.89
N TYR A 78 -7.50 -18.39 11.97
CA TYR A 78 -8.42 -17.71 11.07
C TYR A 78 -8.45 -16.21 11.36
N LYS A 79 -8.71 -15.42 10.32
CA LYS A 79 -8.84 -13.95 10.41
C LYS A 79 -9.99 -13.43 9.55
N GLY A 80 -10.27 -12.14 9.73
CA GLY A 80 -11.30 -11.39 9.03
C GLY A 80 -12.67 -11.52 9.69
N ASN A 81 -13.56 -10.60 9.43
CA ASN A 81 -14.93 -10.59 9.92
C ASN A 81 -15.90 -11.08 8.83
N SER A 82 -16.14 -10.26 7.82
CA SER A 82 -17.04 -10.60 6.70
C SER A 82 -16.57 -11.83 5.93
N SER A 83 -15.26 -11.95 5.68
CA SER A 83 -14.64 -13.08 4.99
C SER A 83 -14.73 -14.38 5.82
N TYR A 84 -14.65 -14.30 7.15
CA TYR A 84 -14.84 -15.46 8.03
C TYR A 84 -16.29 -15.90 8.07
N ASN A 85 -17.23 -14.96 8.14
CA ASN A 85 -18.66 -15.26 8.19
C ASN A 85 -19.25 -15.76 6.84
N ASN A 86 -18.49 -15.63 5.74
CA ASN A 86 -18.90 -16.17 4.45
C ASN A 86 -19.02 -17.70 4.53
N PRO A 87 -20.08 -18.31 3.95
CA PRO A 87 -20.23 -19.75 3.91
C PRO A 87 -19.05 -20.45 3.21
N GLY A 88 -18.73 -21.67 3.66
CA GLY A 88 -17.66 -22.47 3.09
C GLY A 88 -16.39 -22.52 3.94
N PRO A 89 -15.53 -23.51 3.68
CA PRO A 89 -14.34 -23.75 4.51
C PRO A 89 -13.17 -22.83 4.20
N LYS A 90 -13.12 -22.22 3.01
CA LYS A 90 -12.01 -21.37 2.59
C LYS A 90 -12.02 -20.03 3.34
N LYS A 91 -11.35 -20.00 4.48
CA LYS A 91 -11.18 -18.81 5.32
C LYS A 91 -9.82 -18.17 5.09
N SER A 92 -9.66 -16.88 5.45
CA SER A 92 -8.35 -16.22 5.51
C SER A 92 -7.57 -16.68 6.75
N PHE A 93 -6.24 -16.73 6.64
CA PHE A 93 -5.35 -17.09 7.74
C PHE A 93 -4.42 -15.94 8.10
N LYS A 94 -4.10 -15.82 9.37
CA LYS A 94 -2.93 -15.11 9.87
C LYS A 94 -1.92 -16.16 10.34
N LEU A 95 -0.70 -16.05 9.83
CA LEU A 95 0.39 -16.98 10.14
C LEU A 95 1.45 -16.26 10.96
N ASP A 96 1.91 -16.91 12.02
CA ASP A 96 3.03 -16.48 12.85
C ASP A 96 4.04 -17.60 12.96
N LEU A 97 5.16 -17.44 12.27
CA LEU A 97 6.23 -18.44 12.24
C LEU A 97 6.95 -18.53 13.59
N ASN A 98 6.90 -17.45 14.35
CA ASN A 98 7.64 -17.26 15.59
C ASN A 98 6.77 -17.48 16.85
N GLU A 99 5.51 -17.81 16.73
CA GLU A 99 4.55 -17.93 17.85
C GLU A 99 4.99 -18.98 18.87
N PHE A 100 5.32 -20.19 18.41
CA PHE A 100 5.69 -21.31 19.27
C PHE A 100 7.18 -21.63 19.25
N VAL A 101 7.94 -21.12 18.27
CA VAL A 101 9.38 -21.32 18.10
C VAL A 101 10.07 -19.99 17.91
N ALA A 102 10.69 -19.47 18.95
CA ALA A 102 11.32 -18.17 18.93
C ALA A 102 12.41 -18.07 17.84
N GLY A 103 12.39 -16.96 17.08
CA GLY A 103 13.36 -16.67 16.02
C GLY A 103 13.08 -17.39 14.69
N GLN A 104 11.99 -18.15 14.56
CA GLN A 104 11.64 -18.81 13.31
C GLN A 104 11.09 -17.80 12.30
N GLU A 105 11.63 -17.85 11.08
CA GLU A 105 11.30 -16.92 10.01
C GLU A 105 11.49 -17.55 8.63
N TYR A 106 10.86 -16.99 7.61
CA TYR A 106 11.08 -17.29 6.20
C TYR A 106 11.46 -16.01 5.47
N ASP A 107 12.60 -15.98 4.80
CA ASP A 107 13.11 -14.81 4.08
C ASP A 107 13.15 -13.52 4.95
N GLY A 108 13.43 -13.66 6.26
CA GLY A 108 13.42 -12.58 7.24
C GLY A 108 12.03 -12.14 7.69
N ILE A 109 10.96 -12.83 7.29
CA ILE A 109 9.58 -12.53 7.65
C ILE A 109 9.07 -13.52 8.70
N LYS A 110 8.48 -13.01 9.77
CA LYS A 110 7.93 -13.80 10.89
C LYS A 110 6.42 -13.96 10.83
N LYS A 111 5.71 -12.95 10.29
CA LYS A 111 4.23 -12.92 10.22
C LYS A 111 3.75 -12.46 8.87
N PHE A 112 2.70 -13.10 8.37
CA PHE A 112 2.00 -12.65 7.17
C PHE A 112 0.56 -13.17 7.13
N ASN A 113 -0.22 -12.66 6.19
CA ASN A 113 -1.61 -13.01 6.00
C ASN A 113 -1.82 -13.77 4.68
N LEU A 114 -2.76 -14.70 4.70
CA LEU A 114 -3.29 -15.37 3.52
C LEU A 114 -4.76 -14.98 3.38
N ASN A 115 -5.05 -14.05 2.46
CA ASN A 115 -6.39 -13.56 2.20
C ASN A 115 -7.06 -14.42 1.12
N ASN A 116 -8.27 -14.88 1.39
CA ASN A 116 -8.96 -15.95 0.64
C ASN A 116 -9.61 -15.51 -0.69
N GLY A 117 -9.43 -14.25 -1.12
CA GLY A 117 -10.08 -13.69 -2.32
C GLY A 117 -11.58 -13.42 -2.13
N PHE A 118 -12.01 -13.15 -0.88
CA PHE A 118 -13.39 -12.83 -0.56
C PHE A 118 -13.91 -11.65 -1.39
N LYS A 119 -15.08 -11.83 -2.04
CA LYS A 119 -15.73 -10.86 -2.93
C LYS A 119 -14.92 -10.41 -4.16
N ASP A 120 -13.74 -10.96 -4.41
CA ASP A 120 -12.93 -10.61 -5.58
C ASP A 120 -12.91 -11.74 -6.64
N PRO A 121 -13.76 -11.68 -7.68
CA PRO A 121 -13.73 -12.65 -8.75
C PRO A 121 -12.41 -12.68 -9.52
N SER A 122 -11.73 -11.53 -9.59
CA SER A 122 -10.49 -11.35 -10.38
C SER A 122 -9.23 -11.78 -9.64
N PHE A 123 -9.25 -11.85 -8.31
CA PHE A 123 -8.07 -12.01 -7.44
C PHE A 123 -7.02 -10.89 -7.63
N LEU A 124 -7.39 -9.74 -8.19
CA LEU A 124 -6.45 -8.66 -8.54
C LEU A 124 -6.61 -7.40 -7.69
N ARG A 125 -7.75 -7.17 -7.04
CA ARG A 125 -8.07 -5.89 -6.39
C ARG A 125 -7.05 -5.49 -5.36
N GLU A 126 -6.84 -6.34 -4.37
CA GLU A 126 -5.89 -6.11 -3.30
C GLU A 126 -4.46 -5.97 -3.83
N LYS A 127 -4.07 -6.88 -4.72
CA LYS A 127 -2.75 -6.90 -5.35
C LYS A 127 -2.43 -5.61 -6.09
N LEU A 128 -3.31 -5.19 -7.00
CA LEU A 128 -3.07 -4.02 -7.85
C LEU A 128 -3.05 -2.72 -7.04
N MET A 129 -3.94 -2.58 -6.03
CA MET A 129 -3.94 -1.39 -5.20
C MET A 129 -2.69 -1.32 -4.31
N LEU A 130 -2.33 -2.41 -3.62
CA LEU A 130 -1.14 -2.43 -2.77
C LEU A 130 0.15 -2.20 -3.57
N ASP A 131 0.29 -2.84 -4.73
CA ASP A 131 1.45 -2.64 -5.60
C ASP A 131 1.54 -1.19 -6.09
N PHE A 132 0.41 -0.59 -6.48
CA PHE A 132 0.35 0.82 -6.88
C PHE A 132 0.81 1.73 -5.75
N LEU A 133 0.30 1.51 -4.52
CA LEU A 133 0.69 2.29 -3.35
C LEU A 133 2.20 2.21 -3.09
N VAL A 134 2.74 0.99 -3.05
CA VAL A 134 4.19 0.76 -2.82
C VAL A 134 5.03 1.38 -3.93
N ALA A 135 4.63 1.22 -5.21
CA ALA A 135 5.33 1.78 -6.35
C ALA A 135 5.38 3.32 -6.33
N HIS A 136 4.36 3.94 -5.73
CA HIS A 136 4.31 5.39 -5.56
C HIS A 136 4.87 5.86 -4.21
N GLY A 137 5.55 5.00 -3.42
CA GLY A 137 6.11 5.38 -2.13
C GLY A 137 5.06 5.78 -1.10
N ILE A 138 3.89 5.14 -1.13
CA ILE A 138 2.83 5.28 -0.13
C ILE A 138 2.90 4.08 0.79
N ALA A 139 2.93 4.30 2.11
CA ALA A 139 3.10 3.24 3.09
C ALA A 139 1.96 2.22 3.02
N ALA A 140 2.27 1.03 2.53
CA ALA A 140 1.31 -0.06 2.37
C ALA A 140 2.00 -1.42 2.49
N PRO A 141 1.27 -2.49 2.86
CA PRO A 141 1.75 -3.85 2.84
C PRO A 141 2.23 -4.27 1.44
N ARG A 142 3.32 -5.04 1.39
CA ARG A 142 3.71 -5.78 0.19
C ARG A 142 2.80 -7.00 0.04
N CYS A 143 2.61 -7.48 -1.18
CA CYS A 143 1.81 -8.68 -1.41
C CYS A 143 2.29 -9.49 -2.60
N SER A 144 2.00 -10.79 -2.56
CA SER A 144 2.21 -11.77 -3.62
C SER A 144 1.06 -12.77 -3.63
N TYR A 145 1.22 -13.91 -4.30
CA TYR A 145 0.22 -14.97 -4.30
C TYR A 145 0.78 -16.26 -3.70
N ALA A 146 -0.13 -17.03 -3.09
CA ALA A 146 0.19 -18.36 -2.60
C ALA A 146 -0.89 -19.38 -3.01
N ARG A 147 -0.46 -20.56 -3.46
CA ARG A 147 -1.31 -21.74 -3.53
C ARG A 147 -1.20 -22.46 -2.19
N VAL A 148 -2.34 -22.57 -1.53
CA VAL A 148 -2.40 -23.09 -0.16
C VAL A 148 -2.89 -24.51 -0.13
N TYR A 149 -2.20 -25.34 0.63
CA TYR A 149 -2.58 -26.72 0.91
C TYR A 149 -2.78 -26.88 2.43
N VAL A 150 -3.88 -27.52 2.82
CA VAL A 150 -4.16 -27.85 4.22
C VAL A 150 -4.28 -29.33 4.38
N ASN A 151 -3.45 -29.92 5.21
CA ASN A 151 -3.36 -31.37 5.44
C ASN A 151 -3.34 -32.17 4.12
N GLY A 152 -2.50 -31.75 3.17
CA GLY A 152 -2.29 -32.36 1.86
C GLY A 152 -3.34 -32.05 0.79
N ASN A 153 -4.43 -31.36 1.12
CA ASN A 153 -5.46 -30.99 0.17
C ASN A 153 -5.26 -29.57 -0.37
N TYR A 154 -5.39 -29.38 -1.68
CA TYR A 154 -5.37 -28.05 -2.26
C TYR A 154 -6.56 -27.22 -1.77
N TRP A 155 -6.27 -26.10 -1.11
CA TRP A 155 -7.26 -25.22 -0.48
C TRP A 155 -7.64 -24.04 -1.36
N GLY A 156 -6.77 -23.69 -2.30
CA GLY A 156 -7.01 -22.66 -3.32
C GLY A 156 -5.89 -21.62 -3.43
N LEU A 157 -6.15 -20.62 -4.27
CA LEU A 157 -5.29 -19.45 -4.44
C LEU A 157 -5.63 -18.40 -3.36
N TYR A 158 -4.60 -17.84 -2.74
CA TYR A 158 -4.69 -16.77 -1.74
C TYR A 158 -3.81 -15.59 -2.14
N THR A 159 -4.22 -14.38 -1.78
CA THR A 159 -3.32 -13.23 -1.74
C THR A 159 -2.50 -13.32 -0.45
N LEU A 160 -1.19 -13.41 -0.57
CA LEU A 160 -0.24 -13.37 0.53
C LEU A 160 0.08 -11.91 0.80
N VAL A 161 -0.18 -11.41 2.03
CA VAL A 161 -0.11 -9.98 2.38
C VAL A 161 0.75 -9.79 3.62
N GLU A 162 1.67 -8.81 3.55
CA GLU A 162 2.54 -8.41 4.66
C GLU A 162 1.71 -7.97 5.87
N GLU A 163 2.15 -8.35 7.06
CA GLU A 163 1.56 -7.87 8.31
C GLU A 163 2.05 -6.47 8.62
N VAL A 164 1.15 -5.57 9.03
CA VAL A 164 1.51 -4.25 9.57
C VAL A 164 1.96 -4.46 11.02
N ASN A 165 3.24 -4.70 11.20
CA ASN A 165 3.88 -4.99 12.49
C ASN A 165 5.10 -4.07 12.72
N ASN A 166 5.94 -4.40 13.67
CA ASN A 166 7.15 -3.64 13.97
C ASN A 166 8.13 -3.64 12.79
N ASP A 167 8.34 -4.79 12.14
CA ASP A 167 9.22 -4.89 10.96
C ASP A 167 8.73 -4.00 9.80
N PHE A 168 7.41 -3.89 9.63
CA PHE A 168 6.79 -2.95 8.68
C PHE A 168 7.08 -1.49 9.05
N CYS A 169 6.88 -1.11 10.32
CA CYS A 169 7.14 0.24 10.80
C CYS A 169 8.62 0.62 10.69
N ASP A 170 9.54 -0.28 11.07
CA ASP A 170 10.98 -0.07 10.93
C ASP A 170 11.36 0.16 9.46
N ARG A 171 10.78 -0.59 8.53
CA ARG A 171 11.05 -0.47 7.10
C ARG A 171 10.53 0.84 6.50
N TRP A 172 9.33 1.28 6.87
CA TRP A 172 8.71 2.47 6.29
C TRP A 172 9.09 3.76 7.01
N PHE A 173 9.21 3.72 8.33
CA PHE A 173 9.33 4.91 9.17
C PHE A 173 10.66 4.97 9.95
N GLY A 174 11.49 3.91 9.84
CA GLY A 174 12.81 3.85 10.50
C GLY A 174 12.76 3.54 11.99
N SER A 175 11.58 3.37 12.57
CA SER A 175 11.38 3.03 13.98
C SER A 175 10.03 2.34 14.15
N SER A 176 9.93 1.43 15.11
CA SER A 176 8.71 0.75 15.52
C SER A 176 8.33 0.97 17.00
N SER A 177 9.01 1.94 17.65
CA SER A 177 8.86 2.17 19.10
C SER A 177 7.56 2.88 19.49
N GLY A 178 6.93 3.61 18.55
CA GLY A 178 5.69 4.34 18.79
C GLY A 178 4.45 3.47 18.81
N ASN A 179 3.33 4.04 19.23
CA ASN A 179 2.05 3.34 19.26
C ASN A 179 1.47 3.18 17.87
N ARG A 180 0.91 2.00 17.61
CA ARG A 180 0.19 1.68 16.39
C ARG A 180 -1.27 1.38 16.73
N PHE A 181 -2.18 2.13 16.12
CA PHE A 181 -3.61 1.94 16.30
C PHE A 181 -4.25 1.49 14.99
N LYS A 182 -5.06 0.45 15.07
CA LYS A 182 -5.92 0.03 13.98
C LYS A 182 -7.26 0.75 14.09
N GLY A 183 -7.71 1.38 13.02
CA GLY A 183 -9.03 1.96 12.92
C GLY A 183 -10.08 0.89 12.67
N ASP A 184 -10.49 0.17 13.70
CA ASP A 184 -11.44 -0.95 13.63
C ASP A 184 -12.12 -1.11 15.00
N PRO A 185 -13.43 -1.31 15.07
CA PRO A 185 -14.42 -1.46 13.99
C PRO A 185 -14.95 -0.15 13.41
N SER A 186 -14.60 1.01 13.92
CA SER A 186 -15.18 2.28 13.47
C SER A 186 -14.25 3.49 13.61
N GLY A 187 -12.98 3.39 13.35
CA GLY A 187 -11.94 4.43 13.47
C GLY A 187 -12.28 5.78 12.82
N ASP A 188 -13.33 6.46 13.33
CA ASP A 188 -13.95 7.63 12.68
C ASP A 188 -13.25 8.96 12.96
N LEU A 189 -12.26 8.98 13.87
CA LEU A 189 -11.51 10.16 14.34
C LEU A 189 -12.40 11.28 14.93
N ARG A 190 -13.59 10.95 15.41
CA ARG A 190 -14.49 11.88 16.08
C ARG A 190 -14.09 12.07 17.54
N TRP A 191 -14.30 13.29 18.03
CA TRP A 191 -14.08 13.58 19.45
C TRP A 191 -15.22 13.06 20.32
N TYR A 192 -14.88 12.17 21.26
CA TYR A 192 -15.80 11.62 22.27
C TYR A 192 -15.45 12.07 23.70
N GLY A 193 -14.31 12.73 23.88
CA GLY A 193 -13.78 13.18 25.16
C GLY A 193 -12.33 12.80 25.37
N SER A 194 -11.72 13.22 26.47
CA SER A 194 -10.31 12.99 26.78
C SER A 194 -10.02 11.64 27.46
N SER A 195 -11.04 10.84 27.75
CA SER A 195 -10.85 9.56 28.44
C SER A 195 -10.63 8.41 27.44
N PRO A 196 -9.56 7.60 27.61
CA PRO A 196 -9.23 6.50 26.69
C PRO A 196 -10.34 5.48 26.48
N ASN A 197 -11.12 5.18 27.54
CA ASN A 197 -12.19 4.19 27.47
C ASN A 197 -13.31 4.53 26.47
N LEU A 198 -13.40 5.77 26.00
CA LEU A 198 -14.35 6.20 24.96
C LEU A 198 -13.92 5.74 23.56
N TYR A 199 -12.69 5.24 23.43
CA TYR A 199 -12.09 4.83 22.16
C TYR A 199 -11.83 3.33 22.05
N TYR A 200 -11.81 2.56 23.15
CA TYR A 200 -11.50 1.12 23.16
C TYR A 200 -12.43 0.25 22.31
N ASN A 201 -13.64 0.69 22.02
CA ASN A 201 -14.57 0.01 21.13
C ASN A 201 -14.56 0.56 19.69
N ARG A 202 -13.58 1.40 19.34
CA ARG A 202 -13.45 2.08 18.06
C ARG A 202 -12.10 1.87 17.39
N TYR A 203 -11.10 1.66 18.21
CA TYR A 203 -9.72 1.43 17.81
C TYR A 203 -9.16 0.26 18.57
N GLU A 204 -8.18 -0.39 17.95
CA GLU A 204 -7.38 -1.44 18.56
C GLU A 204 -5.95 -0.90 18.72
N LEU A 205 -5.38 -0.93 19.93
CA LEU A 205 -3.95 -0.67 20.14
C LEU A 205 -3.20 -1.96 19.80
N ASP A 206 -2.50 -1.96 18.66
CA ASP A 206 -1.93 -3.16 18.04
C ASP A 206 -0.47 -3.44 18.46
N ASN A 207 0.09 -2.58 19.31
CA ASN A 207 1.37 -2.79 20.00
C ASN A 207 1.42 -2.00 21.30
N ASN A 208 2.50 -2.15 22.08
CA ASN A 208 2.67 -1.45 23.38
C ASN A 208 1.50 -1.65 24.36
N GLU A 209 0.79 -2.76 24.27
CA GLU A 209 -0.42 -3.08 25.04
C GLU A 209 -0.18 -3.04 26.56
N THR A 210 1.04 -3.35 27.02
CA THR A 210 1.41 -3.29 28.45
C THR A 210 1.43 -1.85 28.96
N ALA A 211 1.92 -0.90 28.18
CA ALA A 211 1.90 0.52 28.52
C ALA A 211 0.48 1.09 28.43
N ASN A 212 -0.29 0.59 27.46
CA ASN A 212 -1.69 0.95 27.20
C ASN A 212 -1.92 2.48 27.23
N ASP A 213 -1.00 3.21 26.59
CA ASP A 213 -1.06 4.69 26.51
C ASP A 213 -1.79 5.11 25.22
N TRP A 214 -2.88 5.82 25.38
CA TRP A 214 -3.76 6.33 24.32
C TRP A 214 -3.68 7.86 24.17
N SER A 215 -2.78 8.49 24.91
CA SER A 215 -2.70 9.97 24.99
C SER A 215 -2.36 10.61 23.65
N ASP A 216 -1.54 9.96 22.83
CA ASP A 216 -1.16 10.39 21.50
C ASP A 216 -2.35 10.33 20.51
N LEU A 217 -3.11 9.22 20.48
CA LEU A 217 -4.33 9.10 19.70
C LEU A 217 -5.36 10.17 20.09
N ILE A 218 -5.56 10.37 21.40
CA ILE A 218 -6.49 11.37 21.92
C ILE A 218 -6.03 12.77 21.51
N ARG A 219 -4.73 13.07 21.55
CA ARG A 219 -4.14 14.33 21.08
C ARG A 219 -4.41 14.55 19.58
N LEU A 220 -4.22 13.54 18.75
CA LEU A 220 -4.55 13.61 17.31
C LEU A 220 -6.03 13.94 17.12
N ILE A 221 -6.92 13.19 17.77
CA ILE A 221 -8.37 13.36 17.64
C ILE A 221 -8.81 14.73 18.17
N ASP A 222 -8.22 15.22 19.26
CA ASP A 222 -8.49 16.56 19.79
C ASP A 222 -8.10 17.66 18.79
N LYS A 223 -6.87 17.58 18.24
CA LYS A 223 -6.39 18.54 17.22
C LYS A 223 -7.27 18.53 15.96
N ILE A 224 -7.73 17.37 15.52
CA ILE A 224 -8.66 17.26 14.39
C ILE A 224 -9.99 17.97 14.69
N ASN A 225 -10.55 17.84 15.88
CA ASN A 225 -11.93 18.25 16.15
C ASN A 225 -12.03 19.63 16.82
N ASN A 226 -11.10 19.99 17.72
CA ASN A 226 -11.26 21.11 18.65
C ASN A 226 -10.31 22.29 18.38
N SER A 227 -9.41 22.24 17.40
CA SER A 227 -8.45 23.31 17.11
C SER A 227 -9.05 24.59 16.53
N GLY A 228 -10.33 24.63 16.20
CA GLY A 228 -11.01 25.83 15.67
C GLY A 228 -10.32 26.36 14.41
N THR A 229 -9.98 27.65 14.41
CA THR A 229 -9.30 28.34 13.29
C THR A 229 -7.80 28.00 13.20
N ALA A 230 -7.23 27.41 14.22
CA ALA A 230 -5.81 26.96 14.21
C ALA A 230 -5.64 25.55 13.61
N PHE A 231 -6.63 25.03 12.90
CA PHE A 231 -6.62 23.66 12.38
C PHE A 231 -5.41 23.36 11.51
N HIS A 232 -5.05 24.25 10.61
CA HIS A 232 -3.92 24.06 9.70
C HIS A 232 -2.64 23.72 10.47
N ASP A 233 -2.21 24.61 11.36
CA ASP A 233 -0.99 24.44 12.14
C ASP A 233 -1.11 23.26 13.12
N SER A 234 -2.26 23.15 13.79
CA SER A 234 -2.51 22.09 14.78
C SER A 234 -2.49 20.68 14.19
N LEU A 235 -2.98 20.50 12.96
CA LEU A 235 -2.91 19.20 12.29
C LEU A 235 -1.48 18.85 11.90
N ALA A 236 -0.71 19.82 11.40
CA ALA A 236 0.70 19.64 11.03
C ALA A 236 1.60 19.27 12.21
N GLU A 237 1.20 19.59 13.46
CA GLU A 237 1.92 19.18 14.67
C GLU A 237 1.78 17.69 14.97
N VAL A 238 0.68 17.04 14.57
CA VAL A 238 0.31 15.68 15.01
C VAL A 238 0.16 14.67 13.90
N LEU A 239 0.07 15.10 12.64
CA LEU A 239 -0.11 14.23 11.47
C LEU A 239 0.89 14.60 10.39
N ASN A 240 1.51 13.61 9.77
CA ASN A 240 2.23 13.82 8.52
C ASN A 240 1.19 13.97 7.39
N THR A 241 0.86 15.23 7.06
CA THR A 241 -0.31 15.57 6.25
C THR A 241 -0.15 15.16 4.78
N TRP A 242 1.05 15.32 4.21
CA TRP A 242 1.27 14.99 2.79
C TRP A 242 1.12 13.50 2.48
N PRO A 243 1.72 12.55 3.23
CA PRO A 243 1.42 11.14 3.10
C PRO A 243 -0.07 10.84 3.26
N PHE A 244 -0.75 11.42 4.26
CA PHE A 244 -2.19 11.22 4.44
C PHE A 244 -3.00 11.65 3.21
N PHE A 245 -2.70 12.80 2.59
CA PHE A 245 -3.40 13.22 1.36
C PHE A 245 -3.20 12.25 0.21
N ARG A 246 -2.03 11.65 0.09
CA ARG A 246 -1.75 10.62 -0.92
C ARG A 246 -2.52 9.32 -0.64
N HIS A 247 -2.64 8.93 0.62
CA HIS A 247 -3.49 7.81 1.03
C HIS A 247 -4.95 8.06 0.67
N TRP A 248 -5.47 9.21 1.03
CA TRP A 248 -6.85 9.59 0.68
C TRP A 248 -7.06 9.69 -0.83
N ALA A 249 -6.13 10.29 -1.56
CA ALA A 249 -6.17 10.35 -3.01
C ALA A 249 -6.24 8.96 -3.65
N ALA A 250 -5.47 8.00 -3.14
CA ALA A 250 -5.53 6.61 -3.59
C ALA A 250 -6.88 5.97 -3.26
N ASP A 251 -7.43 6.11 -2.05
CA ASP A 251 -8.77 5.61 -1.72
C ASP A 251 -9.83 6.16 -2.67
N ASN A 252 -9.73 7.43 -3.02
CA ASN A 252 -10.65 8.06 -3.97
C ASN A 252 -10.48 7.50 -5.39
N LEU A 253 -9.23 7.41 -5.91
CA LEU A 253 -8.94 6.88 -7.24
C LEU A 253 -9.44 5.45 -7.40
N PHE A 254 -9.14 4.58 -6.45
CA PHE A 254 -9.56 3.18 -6.46
C PHE A 254 -11.02 2.98 -6.02
N ALA A 255 -11.74 4.07 -5.66
CA ALA A 255 -13.05 4.01 -5.01
C ALA A 255 -13.07 2.94 -3.90
N ASN A 256 -12.04 2.95 -3.06
CA ASN A 256 -11.91 2.09 -1.90
C ASN A 256 -12.77 2.65 -0.76
N LEU A 257 -14.06 2.35 -0.81
CA LEU A 257 -15.03 2.87 0.17
C LEU A 257 -15.11 2.02 1.44
N ASP A 258 -14.42 0.87 1.47
CA ASP A 258 -14.24 0.11 2.70
C ASP A 258 -12.97 0.57 3.46
N SER A 259 -12.80 1.89 3.52
CA SER A 259 -11.69 2.60 4.14
C SER A 259 -12.19 3.76 5.01
N TYR A 260 -11.28 4.60 5.50
CA TYR A 260 -11.64 5.76 6.31
C TYR A 260 -12.69 6.66 5.63
N ILE A 261 -12.58 6.93 4.33
CA ILE A 261 -13.51 7.83 3.62
C ILE A 261 -14.92 7.28 3.46
N GLY A 262 -15.07 5.97 3.52
CA GLY A 262 -16.35 5.27 3.36
C GLY A 262 -16.86 4.71 4.67
N SER A 263 -16.47 3.49 5.01
CA SER A 263 -16.92 2.75 6.20
C SER A 263 -16.33 3.29 7.51
N GLY A 264 -15.14 3.91 7.47
CA GLY A 264 -14.45 4.50 8.61
C GLY A 264 -13.51 3.55 9.34
N HIS A 265 -13.11 2.45 8.68
CA HIS A 265 -12.17 1.47 9.22
C HIS A 265 -11.11 1.06 8.17
N ASN A 266 -10.44 -0.07 8.38
CA ASN A 266 -9.43 -0.63 7.45
C ASN A 266 -8.24 0.28 7.19
N TYR A 267 -7.66 0.81 8.26
CA TYR A 267 -6.41 1.54 8.23
C TYR A 267 -5.66 1.37 9.55
N PHE A 268 -4.35 1.62 9.51
CA PHE A 268 -3.55 1.85 10.72
C PHE A 268 -3.05 3.29 10.73
N ILE A 269 -2.87 3.81 11.93
CA ILE A 269 -2.08 5.01 12.18
C ILE A 269 -0.96 4.65 13.15
N TYR A 270 0.25 5.06 12.81
CA TYR A 270 1.45 4.82 13.59
C TYR A 270 2.01 6.15 14.09
N HIS A 271 2.17 6.30 15.40
CA HIS A 271 2.78 7.47 16.01
C HIS A 271 4.31 7.35 15.92
N GLU A 272 4.93 8.03 14.94
CA GLU A 272 6.38 8.04 14.78
C GLU A 272 7.02 8.91 15.85
N SER A 273 7.83 8.30 16.73
CA SER A 273 8.29 8.91 17.98
C SER A 273 9.36 10.00 17.78
N VAL A 274 10.07 10.06 16.64
CA VAL A 274 11.10 11.06 16.37
C VAL A 274 10.47 12.36 15.85
N SER A 275 9.52 12.26 14.92
CA SER A 275 8.78 13.42 14.39
C SER A 275 7.62 13.85 15.29
N ASP A 276 7.21 13.01 16.24
CA ASP A 276 6.04 13.18 17.12
C ASP A 276 4.73 13.36 16.33
N ARG A 277 4.62 12.65 15.17
CA ARG A 277 3.50 12.72 14.25
C ARG A 277 2.99 11.34 13.90
N PHE A 278 1.72 11.29 13.56
CA PHE A 278 1.11 10.07 13.03
C PHE A 278 1.41 9.91 11.54
N GLU A 279 1.70 8.68 11.17
CA GLU A 279 1.79 8.17 9.81
C GLU A 279 0.57 7.32 9.50
N TRP A 280 0.10 7.36 8.24
CA TRP A 280 -1.06 6.61 7.79
C TRP A 280 -0.64 5.36 7.02
N VAL A 281 -1.37 4.24 7.20
CA VAL A 281 -1.12 2.98 6.50
C VAL A 281 -2.44 2.36 6.04
N HIS A 282 -2.54 2.00 4.76
CA HIS A 282 -3.67 1.24 4.24
C HIS A 282 -3.68 -0.20 4.78
N TRP A 283 -4.89 -0.71 4.97
CA TRP A 283 -5.14 -2.09 5.37
C TRP A 283 -6.40 -2.61 4.72
N ASP A 284 -6.42 -3.94 4.37
CA ASP A 284 -7.59 -4.68 3.87
C ASP A 284 -8.28 -4.02 2.67
N VAL A 285 -7.51 -3.77 1.59
CA VAL A 285 -7.99 -3.09 0.38
C VAL A 285 -8.62 -4.03 -0.65
N ASN A 286 -9.03 -5.22 -0.25
CA ASN A 286 -9.60 -6.27 -1.11
C ASN A 286 -10.93 -5.87 -1.77
N GLU A 287 -11.64 -4.89 -1.22
CA GLU A 287 -12.87 -4.33 -1.77
C GLU A 287 -12.65 -3.02 -2.56
N ALA A 288 -11.42 -2.71 -2.94
CA ALA A 288 -11.10 -1.62 -3.86
C ALA A 288 -11.71 -1.83 -5.27
N PHE A 289 -11.49 -0.88 -6.16
CA PHE A 289 -12.10 -0.82 -7.49
C PHE A 289 -13.64 -0.80 -7.42
N GLY A 290 -14.16 -0.08 -6.42
CA GLY A 290 -15.59 0.11 -6.23
C GLY A 290 -16.37 -1.15 -5.87
N ASN A 291 -15.73 -2.15 -5.28
CA ASN A 291 -16.40 -3.39 -4.90
C ASN A 291 -17.27 -3.22 -3.64
N PHE A 292 -16.90 -2.34 -2.72
CA PHE A 292 -17.72 -1.93 -1.58
C PHE A 292 -18.60 -0.72 -1.96
N GLN A 293 -19.86 -0.96 -2.32
CA GLN A 293 -20.67 0.01 -3.05
C GLN A 293 -21.46 1.00 -2.17
N GLN A 294 -21.68 0.73 -0.90
CA GLN A 294 -22.45 1.60 0.01
C GLN A 294 -23.77 2.14 -0.59
N GLN A 295 -24.53 1.31 -1.27
CA GLN A 295 -25.78 1.65 -1.95
C GLN A 295 -25.62 2.53 -3.22
N LEU A 296 -24.40 2.85 -3.64
CA LEU A 296 -24.13 3.50 -4.91
C LEU A 296 -24.25 2.51 -6.06
N SER A 297 -24.78 2.95 -7.18
CA SER A 297 -24.69 2.18 -8.41
C SER A 297 -23.25 2.15 -8.95
N LEU A 298 -22.93 1.15 -9.76
CA LEU A 298 -21.60 1.03 -10.36
C LEU A 298 -21.21 2.27 -11.20
N ALA A 299 -22.18 2.89 -11.88
CA ALA A 299 -21.97 4.12 -12.62
C ALA A 299 -21.60 5.30 -11.69
N GLN A 300 -22.27 5.42 -10.54
CA GLN A 300 -21.95 6.45 -9.54
C GLN A 300 -20.56 6.23 -8.94
N ILE A 301 -20.16 4.97 -8.68
CA ILE A 301 -18.82 4.65 -8.17
C ILE A 301 -17.74 4.99 -9.19
N LYS A 302 -17.92 4.61 -10.46
CA LYS A 302 -16.99 4.96 -11.54
C LYS A 302 -16.88 6.47 -11.78
N SER A 303 -17.93 7.24 -11.43
CA SER A 303 -17.97 8.71 -11.53
C SER A 303 -17.86 9.42 -10.18
N LEU A 304 -17.37 8.73 -9.14
CA LEU A 304 -17.23 9.27 -7.79
C LEU A 304 -16.56 10.64 -7.79
N SER A 305 -17.08 11.60 -7.01
CA SER A 305 -16.49 12.94 -6.91
C SER A 305 -15.07 12.87 -6.34
N TRP A 306 -14.20 13.76 -6.80
CA TRP A 306 -12.83 13.87 -6.31
C TRP A 306 -12.75 14.15 -4.79
N ASP A 307 -13.77 14.80 -4.22
CA ASP A 307 -13.89 15.16 -2.81
C ASP A 307 -14.87 14.25 -2.04
N TYR A 308 -15.18 13.07 -2.58
CA TYR A 308 -16.18 12.18 -1.99
C TYR A 308 -15.79 11.73 -0.58
N ILE A 309 -16.76 11.87 0.32
CA ILE A 309 -16.77 11.34 1.68
C ILE A 309 -18.19 10.82 1.93
N SER A 310 -18.35 9.55 2.31
CA SER A 310 -19.67 8.93 2.48
C SER A 310 -20.52 9.58 3.57
N ASN A 311 -19.87 10.09 4.61
CA ASN A 311 -20.49 10.78 5.74
C ASN A 311 -19.52 11.85 6.26
N ALA A 312 -19.66 13.08 5.77
CA ALA A 312 -18.74 14.16 6.11
C ALA A 312 -18.67 14.42 7.63
N THR A 313 -19.81 14.41 8.34
CA THR A 313 -19.83 14.61 9.80
C THR A 313 -19.23 13.43 10.58
N GLY A 314 -19.19 12.25 9.98
CA GLY A 314 -18.54 11.05 10.50
C GLY A 314 -17.07 10.93 10.11
N ARG A 315 -16.51 11.85 9.32
CA ARG A 315 -15.13 11.87 8.83
C ARG A 315 -14.52 13.26 9.04
N PRO A 316 -14.35 13.69 10.30
CA PRO A 316 -13.97 15.07 10.61
C PRO A 316 -12.63 15.48 10.00
N LEU A 317 -11.66 14.58 9.90
CA LEU A 317 -10.37 14.88 9.30
C LEU A 317 -10.53 15.31 7.83
N CYS A 318 -11.18 14.49 7.00
CA CYS A 318 -11.40 14.82 5.60
C CYS A 318 -12.29 16.06 5.43
N GLN A 319 -13.35 16.18 6.23
CA GLN A 319 -14.24 17.35 6.19
C GLN A 319 -13.48 18.65 6.46
N ARG A 320 -12.60 18.65 7.47
CA ARG A 320 -11.82 19.85 7.84
C ARG A 320 -10.72 20.16 6.82
N VAL A 321 -10.07 19.14 6.27
CA VAL A 321 -9.10 19.30 5.18
C VAL A 321 -9.75 19.97 3.97
N LEU A 322 -10.94 19.54 3.55
CA LEU A 322 -11.67 20.20 2.45
C LEU A 322 -12.08 21.64 2.77
N GLY A 323 -12.29 21.96 4.04
CA GLY A 323 -12.62 23.31 4.52
C GLY A 323 -11.40 24.24 4.64
N ASP A 324 -10.17 23.69 4.67
CA ASP A 324 -8.93 24.46 4.73
C ASP A 324 -8.37 24.68 3.32
N PRO A 325 -8.22 25.93 2.84
CA PRO A 325 -7.77 26.16 1.46
C PRO A 325 -6.38 25.58 1.13
N GLY A 326 -5.44 25.60 2.09
CA GLY A 326 -4.09 25.06 1.91
C GLY A 326 -4.12 23.54 1.77
N TYR A 327 -4.68 22.85 2.72
CA TYR A 327 -4.78 21.39 2.71
C TYR A 327 -5.65 20.85 1.58
N ARG A 328 -6.73 21.57 1.24
CA ARG A 328 -7.53 21.22 0.06
C ARG A 328 -6.70 21.26 -1.23
N SER A 329 -5.86 22.29 -1.37
CA SER A 329 -4.93 22.41 -2.50
C SER A 329 -3.92 21.26 -2.54
N ASP A 330 -3.34 20.90 -1.39
CA ASP A 330 -2.38 19.81 -1.27
C ASP A 330 -3.04 18.45 -1.60
N TYR A 331 -4.26 18.22 -1.14
CA TYR A 331 -5.03 17.02 -1.48
C TYR A 331 -5.34 16.92 -2.98
N ILE A 332 -5.76 18.04 -3.61
CA ILE A 332 -5.96 18.10 -5.06
C ILE A 332 -4.64 17.78 -5.79
N GLN A 333 -3.53 18.33 -5.32
CA GLN A 333 -2.21 18.03 -5.89
C GLN A 333 -1.86 16.54 -5.77
N ALA A 334 -2.13 15.91 -4.63
CA ALA A 334 -1.93 14.46 -4.46
C ALA A 334 -2.77 13.64 -5.44
N LEU A 335 -4.04 14.01 -5.64
CA LEU A 335 -4.91 13.40 -6.66
C LEU A 335 -4.37 13.59 -8.07
N CYS A 336 -3.93 14.80 -8.43
CA CYS A 336 -3.35 15.08 -9.74
C CYS A 336 -2.18 14.15 -10.02
N LEU A 337 -1.21 14.07 -9.09
CA LEU A 337 0.00 13.25 -9.22
C LEU A 337 -0.33 11.77 -9.41
N LEU A 338 -1.20 11.21 -8.57
CA LEU A 338 -1.53 9.79 -8.65
C LEU A 338 -2.42 9.46 -9.85
N SER A 339 -3.26 10.40 -10.31
CA SER A 339 -4.13 10.20 -11.47
C SER A 339 -3.37 10.11 -12.80
N GLU A 340 -2.13 10.56 -12.88
CA GLU A 340 -1.27 10.42 -14.07
C GLU A 340 -1.07 8.94 -14.43
N ASP A 341 -0.77 8.11 -13.43
CA ASP A 341 -0.55 6.68 -13.60
C ASP A 341 -1.83 5.84 -13.42
N PHE A 342 -2.95 6.46 -13.00
CA PHE A 342 -4.21 5.74 -12.89
C PHE A 342 -4.88 5.58 -14.27
N SER A 343 -4.33 4.67 -15.09
CA SER A 343 -4.73 4.46 -16.48
C SER A 343 -4.53 3.02 -16.94
N ASN A 344 -5.24 2.61 -18.00
CA ASN A 344 -5.01 1.30 -18.63
C ASN A 344 -3.58 1.17 -19.16
N THR A 345 -2.95 2.25 -19.61
CA THR A 345 -1.56 2.23 -20.09
C THR A 345 -0.60 1.77 -18.98
N TYR A 346 -0.86 2.14 -17.73
CA TYR A 346 -0.08 1.69 -16.57
C TYR A 346 -0.46 0.28 -16.14
N PHE A 347 -1.77 0.00 -15.97
CA PHE A 347 -2.23 -1.23 -15.34
C PHE A 347 -2.32 -2.43 -16.28
N ASP A 348 -2.67 -2.25 -17.55
CA ASP A 348 -2.88 -3.39 -18.48
C ASP A 348 -1.65 -4.29 -18.61
N PRO A 349 -0.41 -3.78 -18.77
CA PRO A 349 0.78 -4.62 -18.81
C PRO A 349 0.99 -5.44 -17.52
N ILE A 350 0.66 -4.85 -16.36
CA ILE A 350 0.76 -5.51 -15.05
C ILE A 350 -0.28 -6.63 -14.95
N ILE A 351 -1.54 -6.33 -15.28
CA ILE A 351 -2.64 -7.29 -15.28
C ILE A 351 -2.34 -8.45 -16.23
N ASP A 352 -1.90 -8.15 -17.45
CA ASP A 352 -1.61 -9.14 -18.48
C ASP A 352 -0.39 -10.01 -18.14
N SER A 353 0.49 -9.54 -17.27
CA SER A 353 1.59 -10.36 -16.73
C SER A 353 1.14 -11.28 -15.59
N ILE A 354 0.25 -10.81 -14.71
CA ILE A 354 -0.19 -11.54 -13.50
C ILE A 354 -1.22 -12.61 -13.86
N VAL A 355 -2.24 -12.29 -14.66
CA VAL A 355 -3.37 -13.19 -14.96
C VAL A 355 -2.95 -14.55 -15.49
N PRO A 356 -2.02 -14.69 -16.46
CA PRO A 356 -1.55 -16.00 -16.91
C PRO A 356 -0.88 -16.83 -15.82
N ILE A 357 -0.19 -16.19 -14.87
CA ILE A 357 0.52 -16.84 -13.77
C ILE A 357 -0.49 -17.45 -12.79
N ILE A 358 -1.53 -16.69 -12.40
CA ILE A 358 -2.49 -17.14 -11.39
C ILE A 358 -3.60 -18.02 -11.96
N ARG A 359 -3.93 -17.90 -13.25
CA ARG A 359 -5.06 -18.60 -13.91
C ARG A 359 -5.12 -20.11 -13.64
N PRO A 360 -4.03 -20.88 -13.76
CA PRO A 360 -4.09 -22.33 -13.49
C PRO A 360 -4.53 -22.64 -12.06
N PHE A 361 -4.10 -21.80 -11.09
CA PHE A 361 -4.41 -22.00 -9.68
C PHE A 361 -5.82 -21.53 -9.33
N VAL A 362 -6.30 -20.44 -9.95
CA VAL A 362 -7.71 -20.02 -9.87
C VAL A 362 -8.63 -21.12 -10.43
N TYR A 363 -8.27 -21.73 -11.56
CA TYR A 363 -9.08 -22.78 -12.18
C TYR A 363 -9.14 -24.04 -11.34
N ALA A 364 -8.04 -24.39 -10.69
CA ALA A 364 -7.97 -25.54 -9.79
C ALA A 364 -8.64 -25.29 -8.43
N ASP A 365 -8.92 -24.04 -8.05
CA ASP A 365 -9.54 -23.68 -6.78
C ASP A 365 -11.04 -24.00 -6.81
N SER A 366 -11.40 -25.16 -6.29
CA SER A 366 -12.80 -25.59 -6.18
C SER A 366 -13.57 -24.96 -5.03
N MET A 367 -12.88 -24.25 -4.14
CA MET A 367 -13.48 -23.61 -2.95
C MET A 367 -13.74 -22.11 -3.14
N LYS A 368 -13.34 -21.52 -4.28
CA LYS A 368 -13.64 -20.13 -4.59
C LYS A 368 -15.13 -19.90 -4.80
N THR A 369 -15.59 -18.71 -4.52
CA THR A 369 -17.01 -18.33 -4.62
C THR A 369 -17.47 -18.14 -6.08
N PHE A 370 -16.56 -17.74 -6.96
CA PHE A 370 -16.86 -17.35 -8.33
C PHE A 370 -16.42 -18.43 -9.33
N SER A 371 -17.11 -18.51 -10.47
CA SER A 371 -16.75 -19.44 -11.55
C SER A 371 -15.47 -19.00 -12.27
N ASN A 372 -14.87 -19.93 -13.04
CA ASN A 372 -13.72 -19.59 -13.91
C ASN A 372 -14.10 -18.54 -14.95
N GLN A 373 -15.32 -18.60 -15.50
CA GLN A 373 -15.80 -17.60 -16.45
C GLN A 373 -15.94 -16.21 -15.79
N GLN A 374 -16.46 -16.13 -14.57
CA GLN A 374 -16.55 -14.88 -13.82
C GLN A 374 -15.18 -14.29 -13.50
N PHE A 375 -14.17 -15.13 -13.27
CA PHE A 375 -12.78 -14.68 -13.15
C PHE A 375 -12.30 -14.01 -14.45
N GLU A 376 -12.43 -14.68 -15.59
CA GLU A 376 -11.99 -14.13 -16.88
C GLU A 376 -12.74 -12.83 -17.24
N ASP A 377 -14.06 -12.85 -17.10
CA ASP A 377 -14.90 -11.70 -17.42
C ASP A 377 -14.58 -10.50 -16.54
N ASN A 378 -14.37 -10.71 -15.22
CA ASN A 378 -14.16 -9.62 -14.26
C ASN A 378 -12.76 -8.98 -14.33
N VAL A 379 -11.81 -9.66 -14.95
CA VAL A 379 -10.53 -9.01 -15.30
C VAL A 379 -10.76 -7.87 -16.30
N VAL A 380 -11.69 -8.02 -17.25
CA VAL A 380 -11.87 -7.11 -18.37
C VAL A 380 -13.08 -6.19 -18.18
N SER A 381 -14.23 -6.78 -17.80
CA SER A 381 -15.54 -6.12 -17.83
C SER A 381 -16.34 -6.35 -16.55
N ASP A 382 -17.34 -5.50 -16.34
CA ASP A 382 -18.27 -5.61 -15.24
C ASP A 382 -19.08 -6.91 -15.37
N ILE A 383 -19.31 -7.58 -14.23
CA ILE A 383 -20.15 -8.77 -14.16
C ILE A 383 -21.34 -8.54 -13.23
N SER A 384 -22.41 -9.30 -13.41
CA SER A 384 -23.53 -9.33 -12.49
C SER A 384 -23.67 -10.69 -11.83
N ILE A 385 -24.05 -10.67 -10.55
CA ILE A 385 -24.36 -11.85 -9.77
C ILE A 385 -25.80 -11.73 -9.31
N THR A 386 -26.65 -12.66 -9.76
CA THR A 386 -28.05 -12.69 -9.35
C THR A 386 -28.22 -13.69 -8.22
N SER A 387 -28.85 -13.26 -7.15
CA SER A 387 -29.21 -14.06 -5.98
C SER A 387 -30.69 -13.83 -5.63
N PRO A 388 -31.28 -14.61 -4.72
CA PRO A 388 -32.62 -14.32 -4.22
C PRO A 388 -32.81 -12.95 -3.61
N MET A 389 -31.71 -12.29 -3.19
CA MET A 389 -31.71 -10.94 -2.61
C MET A 389 -31.58 -9.83 -3.67
N GLY A 390 -31.46 -10.17 -4.95
CA GLY A 390 -31.31 -9.23 -6.05
C GLY A 390 -30.06 -9.44 -6.89
N THR A 391 -29.85 -8.55 -7.85
CA THR A 391 -28.67 -8.53 -8.71
C THR A 391 -27.64 -7.53 -8.19
N GLN A 392 -26.45 -8.02 -7.88
CA GLN A 392 -25.29 -7.20 -7.54
C GLN A 392 -24.37 -7.10 -8.77
N TRP A 393 -23.89 -5.91 -9.07
CA TRP A 393 -22.89 -5.65 -10.09
C TRP A 393 -21.50 -5.54 -9.44
N ILE A 394 -20.52 -6.17 -10.07
CA ILE A 394 -19.10 -6.10 -9.66
C ILE A 394 -18.32 -5.48 -10.81
N ALA A 395 -17.59 -4.39 -10.52
CA ALA A 395 -16.78 -3.72 -11.52
C ALA A 395 -15.68 -4.65 -12.08
N GLY A 396 -15.52 -4.67 -13.40
CA GLY A 396 -14.36 -5.28 -14.02
C GLY A 396 -13.11 -4.42 -13.81
N ILE A 397 -11.97 -5.05 -13.65
CA ILE A 397 -10.73 -4.32 -13.31
C ILE A 397 -10.37 -3.32 -14.42
N LYS A 398 -10.18 -3.80 -15.66
CA LYS A 398 -9.78 -2.93 -16.79
C LYS A 398 -10.86 -1.89 -17.13
N SER A 399 -12.14 -2.27 -17.07
CA SER A 399 -13.25 -1.33 -17.32
C SER A 399 -13.36 -0.26 -16.24
N PHE A 400 -13.14 -0.61 -14.97
CA PHE A 400 -13.12 0.35 -13.88
C PHE A 400 -12.00 1.37 -14.03
N ILE A 401 -10.76 0.91 -14.26
CA ILE A 401 -9.60 1.78 -14.45
C ILE A 401 -9.86 2.79 -15.57
N ARG A 402 -10.38 2.31 -16.72
CA ARG A 402 -10.74 3.17 -17.85
C ARG A 402 -11.77 4.23 -17.47
N ASP A 403 -12.92 3.78 -16.97
CA ASP A 403 -14.07 4.65 -16.76
C ASP A 403 -13.81 5.63 -15.60
N ARG A 404 -13.23 5.14 -14.50
CA ARG A 404 -12.83 5.95 -13.35
C ARG A 404 -11.71 6.93 -13.71
N GLY A 405 -10.69 6.48 -14.45
CA GLY A 405 -9.59 7.31 -14.90
C GLY A 405 -10.06 8.47 -15.78
N ILE A 406 -10.97 8.23 -16.72
CA ILE A 406 -11.59 9.29 -17.54
C ILE A 406 -12.36 10.27 -16.65
N SER A 407 -13.22 9.74 -15.77
CA SER A 407 -14.05 10.57 -14.90
C SER A 407 -13.22 11.48 -14.00
N ILE A 408 -12.21 10.93 -13.31
CA ILE A 408 -11.41 11.73 -12.36
C ILE A 408 -10.56 12.78 -13.08
N ARG A 409 -9.93 12.45 -14.23
CA ARG A 409 -9.17 13.43 -15.02
C ARG A 409 -10.03 14.59 -15.50
N ASN A 410 -11.27 14.32 -15.95
CA ASN A 410 -12.23 15.38 -16.34
C ASN A 410 -12.56 16.30 -15.15
N GLN A 411 -12.73 15.76 -13.96
CA GLN A 411 -12.97 16.54 -12.75
C GLN A 411 -11.75 17.38 -12.36
N LEU A 412 -10.56 16.77 -12.36
CA LEU A 412 -9.31 17.42 -11.97
C LEU A 412 -8.89 18.51 -12.97
N SER A 413 -9.19 18.37 -14.26
CA SER A 413 -8.90 19.41 -15.26
C SER A 413 -9.60 20.73 -14.93
N SER A 414 -10.80 20.68 -14.39
CA SER A 414 -11.53 21.87 -13.94
C SER A 414 -10.95 22.54 -12.68
N LEU A 415 -10.07 21.82 -11.96
CA LEU A 415 -9.36 22.29 -10.76
C LEU A 415 -7.92 22.74 -11.06
N GLY A 416 -7.55 22.82 -12.35
CA GLY A 416 -6.24 23.29 -12.78
C GLY A 416 -5.16 22.19 -12.84
N CYS A 417 -5.53 20.92 -12.67
CA CYS A 417 -4.62 19.82 -12.99
C CYS A 417 -4.45 19.71 -14.50
N THR A 418 -3.29 20.01 -15.00
CA THR A 418 -2.88 19.68 -16.38
C THR A 418 -2.40 18.24 -16.43
N VAL A 419 -3.28 17.27 -16.22
CA VAL A 419 -2.99 15.85 -16.50
C VAL A 419 -3.10 15.68 -18.01
N GLY A 420 -2.03 15.17 -18.64
CA GLY A 420 -1.94 15.09 -20.09
C GLY A 420 -3.14 14.43 -20.75
N ILE A 421 -4.09 15.24 -21.18
CA ILE A 421 -5.03 14.87 -22.23
C ILE A 421 -4.23 15.07 -23.52
N ASP A 422 -3.91 13.99 -24.20
CA ASP A 422 -3.44 14.01 -25.57
C ASP A 422 -4.49 14.68 -26.47
N ASN A 423 -4.43 15.99 -26.53
CA ASN A 423 -5.04 16.77 -27.59
C ASN A 423 -3.99 17.79 -28.07
N SER A 424 -3.19 17.30 -28.99
CA SER A 424 -2.51 18.08 -30.07
C SER A 424 -2.36 19.58 -29.83
N THR A 425 -1.40 19.97 -29.00
CA THR A 425 -0.50 21.11 -29.23
C THR A 425 0.84 20.83 -28.57
N PRO A 426 1.97 20.94 -29.25
CA PRO A 426 3.27 20.67 -28.66
C PRO A 426 3.70 21.85 -27.78
N ALA A 427 3.40 21.78 -26.50
CA ALA A 427 3.96 22.68 -25.53
C ALA A 427 4.54 21.83 -24.39
N ASN A 428 5.87 21.73 -24.37
CA ASN A 428 6.75 21.22 -23.32
C ASN A 428 6.38 19.84 -22.77
N SER A 429 6.90 18.81 -23.45
CA SER A 429 6.94 17.42 -22.97
C SER A 429 7.43 17.33 -21.54
N SER A 430 6.69 16.60 -20.71
CA SER A 430 7.07 16.30 -19.33
C SER A 430 8.45 15.66 -19.28
N PRO A 431 9.36 16.13 -18.40
CA PRO A 431 10.70 15.60 -18.32
C PRO A 431 10.70 14.13 -17.92
N ARG A 432 11.56 13.33 -18.54
CA ARG A 432 11.76 11.92 -18.25
C ARG A 432 12.99 11.76 -17.36
N LEU A 433 12.88 10.88 -16.36
CA LEU A 433 14.01 10.45 -15.54
C LEU A 433 14.54 9.12 -16.07
N PHE A 434 15.85 9.06 -16.37
CA PHE A 434 16.45 7.81 -16.85
C PHE A 434 17.96 7.76 -16.47
N PRO A 435 18.44 6.61 -15.95
CA PRO A 435 17.66 5.48 -15.47
C PRO A 435 16.83 5.81 -14.22
N ASN A 436 15.69 5.15 -14.07
CA ASN A 436 14.87 5.14 -12.85
C ASN A 436 14.18 3.78 -12.76
N PRO A 437 14.58 2.87 -11.84
CA PRO A 437 15.55 3.06 -10.75
C PRO A 437 16.97 3.43 -11.21
N ALA A 438 17.67 4.21 -10.38
CA ALA A 438 19.02 4.69 -10.62
C ALA A 438 19.99 4.17 -9.55
N ASN A 439 21.28 4.04 -9.88
CA ASN A 439 22.31 3.65 -8.92
C ASN A 439 23.14 4.86 -8.47
N SER A 440 23.98 5.41 -9.32
CA SER A 440 24.88 6.53 -9.00
C SER A 440 24.51 7.83 -9.70
N THR A 441 23.78 7.76 -10.81
CA THR A 441 23.37 8.93 -11.60
C THR A 441 22.00 8.71 -12.22
N THR A 442 21.23 9.82 -12.41
CA THR A 442 20.04 9.87 -13.23
C THR A 442 20.05 11.12 -14.11
N PHE A 443 19.34 11.07 -15.21
CA PHE A 443 19.22 12.18 -16.14
C PHE A 443 17.78 12.69 -16.12
N ILE A 444 17.61 14.00 -16.09
CA ILE A 444 16.35 14.65 -16.45
C ILE A 444 16.45 15.00 -17.93
N ARG A 445 15.60 14.44 -18.76
CA ARG A 445 15.59 14.71 -20.20
C ARG A 445 14.27 15.35 -20.61
N TRP A 446 14.37 16.44 -21.32
CA TRP A 446 13.26 17.14 -21.98
C TRP A 446 13.30 16.86 -23.48
N GLU A 447 12.14 16.74 -24.11
CA GLU A 447 12.05 16.51 -25.57
C GLU A 447 12.50 17.73 -26.39
N GLN A 448 12.37 18.91 -25.78
CA GLN A 448 12.87 20.18 -26.37
C GLN A 448 13.72 20.90 -25.31
N PRO A 449 14.71 21.70 -25.75
CA PRO A 449 15.46 22.53 -24.83
C PRO A 449 14.56 23.44 -23.99
N LEU A 450 14.88 23.62 -22.74
CA LEU A 450 14.14 24.47 -21.82
C LEU A 450 14.06 25.91 -22.35
N ALA A 451 12.86 26.45 -22.45
CA ALA A 451 12.67 27.85 -22.85
C ALA A 451 13.08 28.83 -21.76
N ASN A 452 12.90 28.45 -20.47
CA ASN A 452 13.25 29.24 -19.29
C ASN A 452 14.05 28.40 -18.29
N PRO A 453 14.85 29.01 -17.41
CA PRO A 453 15.47 28.31 -16.30
C PRO A 453 14.41 27.66 -15.41
N ILE A 454 14.70 26.47 -14.89
CA ILE A 454 13.82 25.77 -13.94
C ILE A 454 14.57 25.46 -12.66
N ARG A 455 13.82 25.43 -11.58
CA ARG A 455 14.25 24.95 -10.26
C ARG A 455 13.87 23.46 -10.14
N VAL A 456 14.84 22.64 -9.74
CA VAL A 456 14.66 21.22 -9.47
C VAL A 456 14.97 21.00 -8.00
N GLU A 457 13.98 20.61 -7.24
CA GLU A 457 14.10 20.29 -5.82
C GLU A 457 14.01 18.78 -5.64
N MET A 458 14.97 18.20 -4.95
CA MET A 458 14.92 16.82 -4.53
C MET A 458 14.44 16.75 -3.09
N LEU A 459 13.36 16.06 -2.88
CA LEU A 459 12.71 15.91 -1.58
C LEU A 459 12.78 14.42 -1.16
N ASP A 460 12.92 14.17 0.14
CA ASP A 460 12.63 12.84 0.69
C ASP A 460 11.11 12.61 0.80
N LEU A 461 10.72 11.43 1.22
CA LEU A 461 9.30 11.07 1.36
C LEU A 461 8.57 11.87 2.46
N SER A 462 9.31 12.52 3.37
CA SER A 462 8.73 13.42 4.36
C SER A 462 8.48 14.83 3.81
N GLY A 463 8.87 15.09 2.55
CA GLY A 463 8.81 16.41 1.92
C GLY A 463 9.97 17.32 2.30
N LYS A 464 10.97 16.83 3.04
CA LYS A 464 12.17 17.60 3.38
C LYS A 464 13.05 17.74 2.15
N MET A 465 13.46 18.96 1.85
CA MET A 465 14.38 19.25 0.75
C MET A 465 15.78 18.72 1.06
N ILE A 466 16.27 17.83 0.22
CA ILE A 466 17.59 17.22 0.29
C ILE A 466 18.57 17.98 -0.58
N HIS A 467 18.20 18.27 -1.84
CA HIS A 467 19.00 19.01 -2.79
C HIS A 467 18.17 20.02 -3.58
N LEU A 468 18.82 21.08 -4.01
CA LEU A 468 18.26 22.11 -4.86
C LEU A 468 19.21 22.34 -6.05
N PHE A 469 18.67 22.18 -7.26
CA PHE A 469 19.40 22.43 -8.51
C PHE A 469 18.71 23.52 -9.30
N GLN A 470 19.49 24.31 -10.05
CA GLN A 470 18.97 25.27 -11.02
C GLN A 470 19.46 24.89 -12.42
N VAL A 471 18.53 24.55 -13.29
CA VAL A 471 18.81 24.16 -14.68
C VAL A 471 18.56 25.34 -15.58
N GLN A 472 19.53 25.70 -16.39
CA GLN A 472 19.49 26.89 -17.25
C GLN A 472 18.62 26.67 -18.48
N ALA A 473 18.10 27.73 -19.07
CA ALA A 473 17.45 27.70 -20.38
C ALA A 473 18.39 27.15 -21.48
N GLY A 474 17.82 26.54 -22.49
CA GLY A 474 18.56 25.95 -23.63
C GLY A 474 19.07 24.52 -23.39
N ILE A 475 18.88 23.96 -22.18
CA ILE A 475 19.29 22.58 -21.85
C ILE A 475 18.15 21.62 -22.11
N SER A 476 18.44 20.49 -22.80
CA SER A 476 17.49 19.38 -23.00
C SER A 476 17.80 18.14 -22.15
N GLU A 477 18.95 18.12 -21.45
CA GLU A 477 19.33 17.02 -20.55
C GLU A 477 20.16 17.56 -19.38
N TYR A 478 19.81 17.13 -18.16
CA TYR A 478 20.53 17.50 -16.93
C TYR A 478 20.85 16.25 -16.12
N VAL A 479 22.11 16.12 -15.70
CA VAL A 479 22.61 14.98 -14.92
C VAL A 479 22.51 15.28 -13.44
N ILE A 480 21.97 14.36 -12.65
CA ILE A 480 21.99 14.40 -11.19
C ILE A 480 22.88 13.26 -10.69
N SER A 481 23.93 13.62 -9.90
CA SER A 481 24.68 12.63 -9.12
C SER A 481 23.87 12.24 -7.89
N LEU A 482 23.89 10.93 -7.57
CA LEU A 482 23.16 10.31 -6.48
C LEU A 482 24.11 9.68 -5.46
N ASP A 483 25.45 9.87 -5.62
CA ASP A 483 26.46 9.13 -4.86
C ASP A 483 26.37 9.36 -3.35
N ASP A 484 25.94 10.56 -2.94
CA ASP A 484 25.82 10.95 -1.54
C ASP A 484 24.46 10.62 -0.90
N LEU A 485 23.55 9.96 -1.67
CA LEU A 485 22.20 9.65 -1.22
C LEU A 485 22.04 8.16 -0.90
N PRO A 486 21.40 7.80 0.22
CA PRO A 486 21.06 6.41 0.51
C PRO A 486 20.09 5.84 -0.52
N ALA A 487 20.08 4.50 -0.65
CA ALA A 487 19.03 3.82 -1.41
C ALA A 487 17.67 4.16 -0.83
N GLY A 488 16.69 4.46 -1.70
CA GLY A 488 15.37 4.88 -1.28
C GLY A 488 14.58 5.55 -2.40
N VAL A 489 13.39 6.03 -2.06
CA VAL A 489 12.54 6.79 -2.97
C VAL A 489 12.61 8.28 -2.62
N TYR A 490 12.80 9.09 -3.63
CA TYR A 490 12.87 10.54 -3.57
C TYR A 490 11.85 11.15 -4.52
N LEU A 491 11.47 12.41 -4.28
CA LEU A 491 10.63 13.19 -5.19
C LEU A 491 11.45 14.31 -5.81
N LEU A 492 11.47 14.37 -7.13
CA LEU A 492 12.01 15.52 -7.86
C LEU A 492 10.86 16.46 -8.22
N ARG A 493 10.86 17.67 -7.65
CA ARG A 493 9.91 18.74 -7.94
C ARG A 493 10.55 19.73 -8.89
N LEU A 494 10.01 19.84 -10.12
CA LEU A 494 10.54 20.67 -11.19
C LEU A 494 9.55 21.81 -11.48
N GLY A 495 10.01 23.04 -11.44
CA GLY A 495 9.15 24.20 -11.71
C GLY A 495 9.94 25.45 -12.07
N SER A 496 9.29 26.38 -12.80
CA SER A 496 9.77 27.75 -12.98
C SER A 496 8.93 28.70 -12.14
N GLU A 497 9.47 29.89 -11.82
CA GLU A 497 8.72 30.92 -11.09
C GLU A 497 7.39 31.21 -11.80
N GLY A 498 6.28 31.12 -11.08
CA GLY A 498 4.93 31.41 -11.58
C GLY A 498 4.22 30.26 -12.30
N THR A 499 4.81 29.05 -12.34
CA THR A 499 4.14 27.87 -12.92
C THR A 499 3.96 26.77 -11.87
N ALA A 500 2.89 25.96 -12.02
CA ALA A 500 2.70 24.78 -11.17
C ALA A 500 3.87 23.81 -11.37
N PRO A 501 4.54 23.35 -10.30
CA PRO A 501 5.67 22.44 -10.42
C PRO A 501 5.21 21.03 -10.84
N THR A 502 6.04 20.37 -11.64
CA THR A 502 5.88 18.94 -11.97
C THR A 502 6.69 18.11 -10.96
N CYS A 503 6.10 17.07 -10.39
CA CYS A 503 6.80 16.13 -9.50
C CYS A 503 7.03 14.79 -10.21
N ARG A 504 8.20 14.18 -9.98
CA ARG A 504 8.59 12.86 -10.49
C ARG A 504 9.22 12.03 -9.39
N PRO A 505 8.80 10.79 -9.18
CA PRO A 505 9.48 9.89 -8.26
C PRO A 505 10.83 9.44 -8.86
N LEU A 506 11.85 9.37 -8.01
CA LEU A 506 13.16 8.83 -8.31
C LEU A 506 13.47 7.72 -7.30
N MET A 507 13.69 6.51 -7.80
CA MET A 507 14.11 5.39 -6.98
C MET A 507 15.64 5.21 -7.09
N ILE A 508 16.33 5.24 -5.96
CA ILE A 508 17.77 4.95 -5.87
C ILE A 508 17.94 3.51 -5.37
N THR A 509 18.66 2.69 -6.16
CA THR A 509 19.04 1.33 -5.80
C THR A 509 20.54 1.24 -5.70
N ARG A 510 21.07 0.56 -4.67
CA ARG A 510 22.50 0.29 -4.47
C ARG A 510 22.74 -1.18 -4.24
#